data_05227b5f8970fa8491c3de4bd1a4b61f
#
_entry.id   05227b5f8970fa8491c3de4bd1a4b61f
#
_cell.length_a   1.000
_cell.length_b   1.000
_cell.length_c   1.000
_cell.angle_alpha   90.00
_cell.angle_beta   90.00
_cell.angle_gamma   90.00
#
_symmetry.space_group_name_H-M   'P 1'
#
loop_
_entity.id
_entity.type
_entity.pdbx_description
1 polymer ?
#
loop_
_entity_poly.entity_id
_entity_poly.type
_entity_poly.pdbx_seq_one_letter_code
_entity_poly.pdbx_strand_id
1 'polypeptide(L)'
;MSIKSFFTLSASATLVAGMSLFVATIPTEMPQSLKVGKVENEGEHEHRSIEGAIRSVYSMRLNEVTGTIEPEWVEEAIVQADAIRLTRRANKPLKWEEMGPDNVGGRIRAFLIHRDSGNIWFAGGVSGGLFRSVSSGNSWSPINDRQENLNVTCIAQTVSGTIFYGTGEGGFVNLSGTRNGSPAFLGAGLYKSTDGRGVSFTKMTNTSAASFMQCNSMVAHPKEDKFYLGTEDGIYEFTNNGGTQKKISVGSIKELKIDKNGVLWASTGSGSILKMDGAGAMKQMNASVNTGGRTSLAISPEDPNYVYLMGASGTGAFSGLLRTTDGGATWTKLVSYSSITDIFGSNRQGWYDNVVSVDPTNKNLVYMGGVDLATWDNVNGYRETANTFDAAWNTG
;
A
#
# COMPACT_ATOMS: atom_id res chain seq x y z
N MET A 1 32.87 29.76 -57.32
CA MET A 1 33.34 29.05 -56.12
C MET A 1 32.27 29.15 -55.06
N SER A 2 31.52 28.11 -54.85
CA SER A 2 30.20 28.15 -54.19
C SER A 2 30.35 27.89 -52.68
N ILE A 3 29.74 28.76 -51.88
CA ILE A 3 29.72 28.80 -50.42
C ILE A 3 29.02 27.56 -49.78
N LYS A 4 28.60 26.59 -50.58
CA LYS A 4 27.87 25.40 -50.09
C LYS A 4 28.72 24.24 -49.57
N SER A 5 30.03 24.29 -49.76
CA SER A 5 30.93 23.17 -49.35
C SER A 5 31.51 23.30 -47.95
N PHE A 6 31.33 24.43 -47.28
CA PHE A 6 31.96 24.63 -45.93
C PHE A 6 31.02 24.29 -44.76
N PHE A 7 29.71 24.16 -44.98
CA PHE A 7 28.77 23.86 -43.89
C PHE A 7 28.54 22.37 -43.60
N THR A 8 28.91 21.50 -44.52
CA THR A 8 28.71 20.05 -44.35
C THR A 8 29.84 19.35 -43.58
N LEU A 9 31.02 19.96 -43.49
CA LEU A 9 32.16 19.36 -42.71
C LEU A 9 32.12 19.70 -41.22
N SER A 10 31.47 20.78 -40.81
CA SER A 10 31.40 21.14 -39.38
C SER A 10 30.37 20.36 -38.60
N ALA A 11 29.24 19.98 -39.21
CA ALA A 11 28.19 19.22 -38.57
C ALA A 11 28.58 17.77 -38.30
N SER A 12 29.36 17.15 -39.19
CA SER A 12 29.81 15.76 -39.01
C SER A 12 30.92 15.61 -37.97
N ALA A 13 31.79 16.60 -37.84
CA ALA A 13 32.87 16.61 -36.85
C ALA A 13 32.35 16.82 -35.42
N THR A 14 31.29 17.63 -35.25
CA THR A 14 30.68 17.90 -33.95
C THR A 14 29.86 16.70 -33.46
N LEU A 15 29.21 15.93 -34.35
CA LEU A 15 28.46 14.72 -33.98
C LEU A 15 29.38 13.57 -33.57
N VAL A 16 30.53 13.41 -34.23
CA VAL A 16 31.53 12.38 -33.88
C VAL A 16 32.25 12.73 -32.57
N ALA A 17 32.56 14.01 -32.34
CA ALA A 17 33.14 14.44 -31.07
C ALA A 17 32.16 14.32 -29.90
N GLY A 18 30.88 14.58 -30.11
CA GLY A 18 29.84 14.40 -29.09
C GLY A 18 29.64 12.92 -28.69
N MET A 19 29.63 12.01 -29.65
CA MET A 19 29.51 10.58 -29.37
C MET A 19 30.79 10.02 -28.71
N SER A 20 31.98 10.52 -29.05
CA SER A 20 33.23 10.07 -28.40
C SER A 20 33.37 10.58 -26.98
N LEU A 21 32.83 11.76 -26.64
CA LEU A 21 32.81 12.26 -25.26
C LEU A 21 31.81 11.48 -24.36
N PHE A 22 30.69 11.00 -24.94
CA PHE A 22 29.72 10.24 -24.16
C PHE A 22 30.16 8.80 -23.85
N VAL A 23 31.04 8.23 -24.69
CA VAL A 23 31.65 6.90 -24.43
C VAL A 23 32.81 6.96 -23.44
N ALA A 24 33.49 8.14 -23.33
CA ALA A 24 34.63 8.32 -22.45
C ALA A 24 34.28 8.61 -20.98
N THR A 25 32.99 8.77 -20.66
CA THR A 25 32.54 9.05 -19.26
C THR A 25 31.89 7.86 -18.57
N ILE A 26 31.89 6.67 -19.18
CA ILE A 26 31.53 5.44 -18.45
C ILE A 26 32.78 5.10 -17.60
N PRO A 27 32.71 5.15 -16.26
CA PRO A 27 33.81 4.70 -15.42
C PRO A 27 34.10 3.24 -15.73
N THR A 28 35.25 2.94 -16.28
CA THR A 28 35.71 1.58 -16.55
C THR A 28 36.24 0.87 -15.29
N GLU A 29 36.21 1.54 -14.17
CA GLU A 29 36.51 0.91 -12.88
C GLU A 29 35.22 0.81 -12.07
N MET A 30 34.76 -0.42 -11.91
CA MET A 30 33.82 -0.71 -10.83
C MET A 30 34.47 -0.25 -9.52
N PRO A 31 33.75 0.48 -8.65
CA PRO A 31 34.27 0.79 -7.33
C PRO A 31 34.75 -0.53 -6.71
N GLN A 32 36.00 -0.54 -6.22
CA GLN A 32 36.47 -1.69 -5.46
C GLN A 32 35.43 -1.98 -4.38
N SER A 33 34.92 -3.19 -4.37
CA SER A 33 33.98 -3.66 -3.36
C SER A 33 34.50 -3.20 -2.00
N LEU A 34 33.75 -2.34 -1.34
CA LEU A 34 34.02 -2.00 0.06
C LEU A 34 34.17 -3.33 0.77
N LYS A 35 35.39 -3.61 1.23
CA LYS A 35 35.62 -4.74 2.14
C LYS A 35 34.67 -4.47 3.30
N VAL A 36 33.57 -5.22 3.34
CA VAL A 36 32.71 -5.27 4.51
C VAL A 36 33.65 -5.60 5.65
N GLY A 37 33.92 -4.62 6.49
CA GLY A 37 34.77 -4.80 7.65
C GLY A 37 34.25 -6.03 8.38
N LYS A 38 35.12 -6.96 8.73
CA LYS A 38 34.80 -8.09 9.56
C LYS A 38 34.03 -7.55 10.76
N VAL A 39 32.72 -7.73 10.77
CA VAL A 39 31.91 -7.48 11.94
C VAL A 39 32.42 -8.48 12.99
N GLU A 40 33.13 -7.96 13.96
CA GLU A 40 33.56 -8.77 15.10
C GLU A 40 32.31 -9.36 15.75
N ASN A 41 32.37 -10.65 16.00
CA ASN A 41 31.44 -11.53 16.66
C ASN A 41 30.50 -10.84 17.69
N GLU A 42 29.41 -10.30 17.24
CA GLU A 42 28.20 -10.19 18.05
C GLU A 42 27.33 -11.39 17.66
N GLY A 43 27.02 -12.20 18.67
CA GLY A 43 26.64 -13.58 18.66
C GLY A 43 25.71 -14.07 17.54
N GLU A 44 25.85 -15.34 17.19
CA GLU A 44 25.12 -16.13 16.18
C GLU A 44 23.58 -16.01 16.23
N HIS A 45 23.03 -15.25 17.16
CA HIS A 45 21.59 -15.01 17.30
C HIS A 45 21.03 -13.85 16.45
N GLU A 46 21.85 -12.86 16.05
CA GLU A 46 21.36 -11.72 15.28
C GLU A 46 21.01 -12.06 13.83
N HIS A 47 21.69 -13.03 13.25
CA HIS A 47 21.43 -13.45 11.84
C HIS A 47 20.15 -14.26 11.65
N ARG A 48 19.49 -14.71 12.72
CA ARG A 48 18.22 -15.47 12.69
C ARG A 48 17.01 -14.62 13.08
N SER A 49 17.20 -13.35 13.37
CA SER A 49 16.10 -12.45 13.70
C SER A 49 15.40 -11.95 12.42
N ILE A 50 14.10 -11.70 12.52
CA ILE A 50 13.33 -11.02 11.45
C ILE A 50 14.00 -9.69 11.08
N GLU A 51 14.55 -8.98 12.07
CA GLU A 51 15.28 -7.73 11.86
C GLU A 51 16.57 -7.93 11.03
N GLY A 52 17.30 -9.00 11.26
CA GLY A 52 18.49 -9.35 10.46
C GLY A 52 18.13 -9.66 9.00
N ALA A 53 17.03 -10.37 8.77
CA ALA A 53 16.53 -10.63 7.41
C ALA A 53 16.09 -9.32 6.72
N ILE A 54 15.41 -8.44 7.44
CA ILE A 54 15.01 -7.11 6.94
C ILE A 54 16.23 -6.27 6.57
N ARG A 55 17.21 -6.17 7.45
CA ARG A 55 18.46 -5.45 7.19
C ARG A 55 19.18 -6.00 5.96
N SER A 56 19.24 -7.33 5.82
CA SER A 56 19.85 -7.98 4.67
C SER A 56 19.15 -7.62 3.35
N VAL A 57 17.82 -7.73 3.31
CA VAL A 57 17.04 -7.36 2.11
C VAL A 57 17.14 -5.87 1.80
N TYR A 58 17.15 -5.04 2.84
CA TYR A 58 17.27 -3.59 2.69
C TYR A 58 18.66 -3.22 2.17
N SER A 59 19.73 -3.81 2.74
CA SER A 59 21.11 -3.56 2.31
C SER A 59 21.38 -3.95 0.85
N MET A 60 20.71 -4.98 0.35
CA MET A 60 20.81 -5.38 -1.06
C MET A 60 20.20 -4.38 -2.05
N ARG A 61 19.39 -3.44 -1.56
CA ARG A 61 18.68 -2.43 -2.38
C ARG A 61 19.23 -1.02 -2.19
N LEU A 62 20.05 -0.81 -1.18
CA LEU A 62 20.65 0.48 -0.93
C LEU A 62 21.68 0.83 -2.01
N ASN A 63 21.67 2.09 -2.39
CA ASN A 63 22.81 2.68 -3.07
C ASN A 63 24.01 2.67 -2.13
N GLU A 64 25.09 2.02 -2.52
CA GLU A 64 26.31 1.89 -1.70
C GLU A 64 26.97 3.22 -1.37
N VAL A 65 26.73 4.27 -2.18
CA VAL A 65 27.33 5.60 -2.00
C VAL A 65 26.47 6.48 -1.11
N THR A 66 25.14 6.51 -1.35
CA THR A 66 24.23 7.41 -0.61
C THR A 66 23.61 6.75 0.62
N GLY A 67 23.64 5.42 0.72
CA GLY A 67 23.00 4.66 1.80
C GLY A 67 21.46 4.74 1.76
N THR A 68 20.89 5.17 0.64
CA THR A 68 19.45 5.34 0.44
C THR A 68 18.94 4.46 -0.69
N ILE A 69 17.63 4.28 -0.78
CA ILE A 69 16.97 3.67 -1.93
C ILE A 69 16.46 4.81 -2.81
N GLU A 70 17.00 4.91 -4.01
CA GLU A 70 16.61 5.92 -4.99
C GLU A 70 15.60 5.32 -5.96
N PRO A 71 14.31 5.69 -5.88
CA PRO A 71 13.27 5.13 -6.76
C PRO A 71 13.56 5.35 -8.25
N GLU A 72 14.16 6.50 -8.59
CA GLU A 72 14.52 6.86 -9.96
C GLU A 72 15.52 5.87 -10.57
N TRP A 73 16.40 5.30 -9.77
CA TRP A 73 17.39 4.32 -10.26
C TRP A 73 16.77 2.96 -10.55
N VAL A 74 15.69 2.63 -9.86
CA VAL A 74 14.90 1.42 -10.19
C VAL A 74 14.24 1.60 -11.56
N GLU A 75 13.69 2.78 -11.83
CA GLU A 75 13.11 3.11 -13.14
C GLU A 75 14.18 3.05 -14.25
N GLU A 76 15.33 3.66 -14.02
CA GLU A 76 16.45 3.61 -14.96
C GLU A 76 16.95 2.19 -15.21
N ALA A 77 17.07 1.37 -14.17
CA ALA A 77 17.49 -0.02 -14.28
C ALA A 77 16.49 -0.86 -15.11
N ILE A 78 15.19 -0.63 -14.97
CA ILE A 78 14.15 -1.27 -15.77
C ILE A 78 14.27 -0.86 -17.24
N VAL A 79 14.43 0.44 -17.51
CA VAL A 79 14.63 0.95 -18.88
C VAL A 79 15.87 0.33 -19.52
N GLN A 80 16.98 0.24 -18.80
CA GLN A 80 18.20 -0.40 -19.26
C GLN A 80 18.00 -1.91 -19.52
N ALA A 81 17.32 -2.60 -18.61
CA ALA A 81 17.02 -4.03 -18.76
C ALA A 81 16.15 -4.30 -19.99
N ASP A 82 15.16 -3.47 -20.26
CA ASP A 82 14.32 -3.58 -21.44
C ASP A 82 15.08 -3.26 -22.73
N ALA A 83 15.96 -2.26 -22.73
CA ALA A 83 16.85 -1.98 -23.85
C ALA A 83 17.78 -3.16 -24.16
N ILE A 84 18.39 -3.78 -23.14
CA ILE A 84 19.21 -4.97 -23.27
C ILE A 84 18.39 -6.15 -23.83
N ARG A 85 17.14 -6.32 -23.37
CA ARG A 85 16.24 -7.38 -23.85
C ARG A 85 15.91 -7.20 -25.33
N LEU A 86 15.69 -5.99 -25.80
CA LEU A 86 15.42 -5.69 -27.20
C LEU A 86 16.64 -5.97 -28.09
N THR A 87 17.85 -5.77 -27.61
CA THR A 87 19.09 -6.03 -28.34
C THR A 87 19.52 -7.49 -28.36
N ARG A 88 19.12 -8.27 -27.35
CA ARG A 88 19.44 -9.71 -27.22
C ARG A 88 18.47 -10.62 -28.01
N ARG A 89 17.99 -10.20 -29.16
CA ARG A 89 17.28 -11.12 -30.06
C ARG A 89 18.26 -12.17 -30.59
N ALA A 90 17.99 -13.41 -30.22
CA ALA A 90 18.42 -14.63 -30.91
C ALA A 90 19.64 -15.39 -30.42
N ASN A 91 19.76 -15.74 -29.16
CA ASN A 91 20.50 -16.97 -28.88
C ASN A 91 19.78 -17.77 -27.81
N LYS A 92 19.07 -18.81 -28.22
CA LYS A 92 18.34 -19.85 -27.47
C LYS A 92 17.76 -19.32 -26.15
N PRO A 93 16.48 -18.96 -26.10
CA PRO A 93 15.85 -18.60 -24.84
C PRO A 93 16.03 -19.77 -23.86
N LEU A 94 16.56 -19.47 -22.68
CA LEU A 94 16.47 -20.40 -21.56
C LEU A 94 14.99 -20.71 -21.37
N LYS A 95 14.63 -21.99 -21.43
CA LYS A 95 13.27 -22.40 -21.10
C LYS A 95 13.15 -22.39 -19.57
N TRP A 96 12.45 -21.41 -19.07
CA TRP A 96 12.11 -21.34 -17.65
C TRP A 96 10.83 -22.14 -17.43
N GLU A 97 10.85 -23.03 -16.44
CA GLU A 97 9.66 -23.69 -15.93
C GLU A 97 9.39 -23.15 -14.52
N GLU A 98 8.13 -22.81 -14.27
CA GLU A 98 7.70 -22.40 -12.95
C GLU A 98 7.70 -23.65 -12.07
N MET A 99 8.49 -23.62 -11.00
CA MET A 99 8.65 -24.72 -10.05
C MET A 99 7.89 -24.49 -8.76
N GLY A 100 7.13 -23.43 -8.69
CA GLY A 100 6.42 -23.04 -7.47
C GLY A 100 7.36 -22.50 -6.37
N PRO A 101 6.89 -22.45 -5.13
CA PRO A 101 5.61 -22.97 -4.64
C PRO A 101 4.42 -22.11 -5.12
N ASP A 102 3.35 -22.75 -5.54
CA ASP A 102 2.09 -22.14 -5.99
C ASP A 102 0.99 -22.19 -4.92
N ASN A 103 1.26 -22.84 -3.80
CA ASN A 103 0.37 -23.02 -2.65
C ASN A 103 0.77 -22.18 -1.42
N VAL A 104 1.70 -21.26 -1.56
CA VAL A 104 2.09 -20.32 -0.49
C VAL A 104 1.36 -19.00 -0.70
N GLY A 105 0.54 -18.62 0.27
CA GLY A 105 -0.20 -17.35 0.26
C GLY A 105 0.71 -16.14 0.35
N GLY A 106 0.28 -15.02 -0.23
CA GLY A 106 0.91 -13.70 -0.11
C GLY A 106 0.03 -12.73 0.69
N ARG A 107 0.62 -11.65 1.17
CA ARG A 107 -0.13 -10.59 1.86
C ARG A 107 -0.89 -9.74 0.85
N ILE A 108 -2.21 -9.64 1.02
CA ILE A 108 -3.10 -8.80 0.20
C ILE A 108 -3.50 -7.60 1.05
N ARG A 109 -3.27 -6.39 0.53
CA ARG A 109 -3.65 -5.13 1.18
C ARG A 109 -4.76 -4.39 0.45
N ALA A 110 -4.85 -4.54 -0.86
CA ALA A 110 -5.84 -3.88 -1.69
C ALA A 110 -6.81 -4.92 -2.26
N PHE A 111 -8.10 -4.66 -2.16
CA PHE A 111 -9.13 -5.49 -2.75
C PHE A 111 -10.26 -4.62 -3.30
N LEU A 112 -10.71 -4.91 -4.52
CA LEU A 112 -11.80 -4.20 -5.16
C LEU A 112 -12.65 -5.19 -5.96
N ILE A 113 -13.96 -5.13 -5.76
CA ILE A 113 -14.96 -5.70 -6.68
C ILE A 113 -15.41 -4.59 -7.60
N HIS A 114 -15.35 -4.83 -8.91
CA HIS A 114 -15.74 -3.85 -9.91
C HIS A 114 -17.23 -3.48 -9.75
N ARG A 115 -17.52 -2.17 -9.68
CA ARG A 115 -18.87 -1.67 -9.36
C ARG A 115 -19.97 -2.13 -10.30
N ASP A 116 -19.66 -2.29 -11.60
CA ASP A 116 -20.65 -2.59 -12.65
C ASP A 116 -20.55 -4.04 -13.16
N SER A 117 -19.60 -4.83 -12.63
CA SER A 117 -19.34 -6.21 -13.07
C SER A 117 -18.85 -7.04 -11.88
N GLY A 118 -19.77 -7.63 -11.14
CA GLY A 118 -19.48 -8.37 -9.91
C GLY A 118 -18.54 -9.58 -10.08
N ASN A 119 -18.24 -10.01 -11.31
CA ASN A 119 -17.27 -11.06 -11.60
C ASN A 119 -15.85 -10.55 -11.84
N ILE A 120 -15.64 -9.23 -11.93
CA ILE A 120 -14.31 -8.63 -12.05
C ILE A 120 -13.84 -8.20 -10.67
N TRP A 121 -12.75 -8.82 -10.21
CA TRP A 121 -12.15 -8.55 -8.90
C TRP A 121 -10.68 -8.17 -9.08
N PHE A 122 -10.18 -7.35 -8.17
CA PHE A 122 -8.77 -6.95 -8.10
C PHE A 122 -8.22 -7.25 -6.72
N ALA A 123 -6.99 -7.78 -6.67
CA ALA A 123 -6.25 -8.05 -5.46
C ALA A 123 -4.83 -7.47 -5.59
N GLY A 124 -4.49 -6.55 -4.69
CA GLY A 124 -3.16 -5.92 -4.64
C GLY A 124 -2.29 -6.57 -3.58
N GLY A 125 -1.21 -7.19 -4.04
CA GLY A 125 -0.19 -7.79 -3.17
C GLY A 125 0.79 -6.75 -2.64
N VAL A 126 1.26 -6.95 -1.42
CA VAL A 126 2.25 -6.06 -0.78
C VAL A 126 3.58 -6.03 -1.53
N SER A 127 3.91 -7.10 -2.24
CA SER A 127 5.15 -7.22 -3.02
C SER A 127 4.98 -8.02 -4.32
N GLY A 128 3.74 -8.42 -4.66
CA GLY A 128 3.44 -9.27 -5.80
C GLY A 128 2.72 -8.57 -6.96
N GLY A 129 2.47 -7.27 -6.85
CA GLY A 129 1.76 -6.52 -7.87
C GLY A 129 0.24 -6.60 -7.79
N LEU A 130 -0.42 -6.21 -8.86
CA LEU A 130 -1.88 -6.21 -8.99
C LEU A 130 -2.35 -7.42 -9.79
N PHE A 131 -3.28 -8.17 -9.21
CA PHE A 131 -3.94 -9.31 -9.84
C PHE A 131 -5.38 -8.96 -10.17
N ARG A 132 -5.89 -9.53 -11.25
CA ARG A 132 -7.26 -9.37 -11.71
C ARG A 132 -7.90 -10.74 -11.95
N SER A 133 -9.11 -10.91 -11.44
CA SER A 133 -10.01 -12.01 -11.77
C SER A 133 -11.14 -11.51 -12.67
N VAL A 134 -11.60 -12.36 -13.55
CA VAL A 134 -12.84 -12.18 -14.34
C VAL A 134 -13.85 -13.29 -14.07
N SER A 135 -13.59 -14.09 -13.04
CA SER A 135 -14.34 -15.30 -12.67
C SER A 135 -14.77 -15.30 -11.21
N SER A 136 -15.03 -14.12 -10.63
CA SER A 136 -15.41 -13.97 -9.21
C SER A 136 -14.41 -14.61 -8.25
N GLY A 137 -13.10 -14.45 -8.54
CA GLY A 137 -12.02 -14.94 -7.70
C GLY A 137 -11.60 -16.39 -7.93
N ASN A 138 -12.25 -17.13 -8.84
CA ASN A 138 -11.88 -18.53 -9.12
C ASN A 138 -10.53 -18.67 -9.84
N SER A 139 -10.14 -17.66 -10.61
CA SER A 139 -8.84 -17.59 -11.26
C SER A 139 -8.32 -16.16 -11.28
N TRP A 140 -7.02 -16.00 -11.23
CA TRP A 140 -6.35 -14.71 -11.16
C TRP A 140 -5.26 -14.62 -12.20
N SER A 141 -5.10 -13.45 -12.77
CA SER A 141 -4.02 -13.14 -13.70
C SER A 141 -3.31 -11.88 -13.23
N PRO A 142 -1.97 -11.85 -13.24
CA PRO A 142 -1.21 -10.65 -12.92
C PRO A 142 -1.45 -9.58 -13.99
N ILE A 143 -1.45 -8.33 -13.57
CA ILE A 143 -1.61 -7.22 -14.49
C ILE A 143 -0.25 -6.51 -14.57
N ASN A 144 0.56 -6.20 -14.67
CA ASN A 144 1.75 -5.36 -14.71
C ASN A 144 2.95 -5.93 -13.94
N ASP A 145 3.29 -7.19 -14.15
CA ASP A 145 4.47 -7.80 -13.53
C ASP A 145 5.79 -7.09 -13.82
N ARG A 146 5.79 -6.18 -14.80
CA ARG A 146 6.97 -5.41 -15.20
C ARG A 146 6.94 -3.96 -14.78
N GLN A 147 6.05 -3.61 -13.86
CA GLN A 147 6.07 -2.24 -13.33
C GLN A 147 7.25 -2.06 -12.37
N GLU A 148 7.75 -0.85 -12.31
CA GLU A 148 8.84 -0.44 -11.42
C GLU A 148 8.52 -0.70 -9.94
N ASN A 149 7.24 -0.77 -9.59
CA ASN A 149 6.80 -1.01 -8.22
C ASN A 149 5.63 -1.98 -8.17
N LEU A 150 5.81 -3.06 -7.43
CA LEU A 150 4.80 -4.11 -7.24
C LEU A 150 4.12 -4.07 -5.86
N ASN A 151 4.31 -2.99 -5.10
CA ASN A 151 3.73 -2.85 -3.75
C ASN A 151 2.37 -2.17 -3.85
N VAL A 152 1.31 -2.92 -4.08
CA VAL A 152 -0.06 -2.38 -4.22
C VAL A 152 -0.75 -2.39 -2.87
N THR A 153 -1.09 -1.22 -2.34
CA THR A 153 -1.57 -1.04 -0.96
C THR A 153 -3.01 -0.54 -0.85
N CYS A 154 -3.51 0.13 -1.88
CA CYS A 154 -4.89 0.61 -1.92
C CYS A 154 -5.40 0.67 -3.36
N ILE A 155 -6.72 0.55 -3.54
CA ILE A 155 -7.37 0.58 -4.85
C ILE A 155 -8.78 1.14 -4.71
N ALA A 156 -9.23 1.93 -5.70
CA ALA A 156 -10.59 2.43 -5.75
C ALA A 156 -11.05 2.63 -7.20
N GLN A 157 -12.37 2.59 -7.41
CA GLN A 157 -13.00 2.87 -8.69
C GLN A 157 -13.98 4.03 -8.54
N THR A 158 -13.81 5.07 -9.34
CA THR A 158 -14.70 6.24 -9.34
C THR A 158 -16.01 5.98 -10.09
N VAL A 159 -16.94 6.92 -9.99
CA VAL A 159 -18.25 6.82 -10.66
C VAL A 159 -18.14 6.83 -12.18
N SER A 160 -17.09 7.42 -12.75
CA SER A 160 -16.78 7.36 -14.19
C SER A 160 -16.27 5.99 -14.67
N GLY A 161 -16.00 5.06 -13.73
CA GLY A 161 -15.45 3.75 -14.04
C GLY A 161 -13.90 3.70 -14.04
N THR A 162 -13.22 4.85 -13.89
CA THR A 162 -11.75 4.88 -13.78
C THR A 162 -11.31 4.17 -12.50
N ILE A 163 -10.31 3.29 -12.64
CA ILE A 163 -9.74 2.55 -11.51
C ILE A 163 -8.36 3.13 -11.19
N PHE A 164 -8.13 3.40 -9.91
CA PHE A 164 -6.86 3.90 -9.39
C PHE A 164 -6.30 2.92 -8.38
N TYR A 165 -4.99 2.71 -8.37
CA TYR A 165 -4.33 2.06 -7.26
C TYR A 165 -3.12 2.87 -6.81
N GLY A 166 -2.82 2.77 -5.50
CA GLY A 166 -1.68 3.40 -4.86
C GLY A 166 -0.64 2.37 -4.45
N THR A 167 0.60 2.83 -4.41
CA THR A 167 1.76 2.00 -4.09
C THR A 167 2.47 2.48 -2.83
N GLY A 168 3.25 1.59 -2.22
CA GLY A 168 4.07 1.87 -1.05
C GLY A 168 3.34 1.66 0.27
N GLU A 169 3.93 0.84 1.11
CA GLU A 169 3.40 0.50 2.43
C GLU A 169 3.97 1.44 3.49
N GLY A 170 3.11 2.20 4.16
CA GLY A 170 3.50 3.15 5.20
C GLY A 170 3.20 2.69 6.62
N GLY A 171 3.83 3.36 7.58
CA GLY A 171 3.57 3.18 9.00
C GLY A 171 4.53 2.27 9.73
N PHE A 172 5.54 1.71 9.06
CA PHE A 172 6.48 0.76 9.63
C PHE A 172 7.93 1.24 9.62
N VAL A 173 8.24 2.18 8.73
CA VAL A 173 9.55 2.85 8.68
C VAL A 173 9.29 4.34 8.50
N ASN A 174 9.90 5.18 9.32
CA ASN A 174 9.99 6.58 8.98
C ASN A 174 11.06 6.73 7.88
N LEU A 175 10.93 7.74 7.04
CA LEU A 175 11.86 8.04 5.94
C LEU A 175 13.31 8.27 6.40
N SER A 176 13.55 8.39 7.72
CA SER A 176 14.88 8.53 8.32
C SER A 176 15.57 7.19 8.65
N GLY A 177 14.99 6.06 8.29
CA GLY A 177 15.61 4.73 8.43
C GLY A 177 15.65 4.16 9.84
N THR A 178 15.08 4.82 10.83
CA THR A 178 14.89 4.28 12.17
C THR A 178 13.49 3.72 12.34
N ARG A 179 13.41 2.56 12.34
CA ARG A 179 12.71 1.37 12.57
C ARG A 179 11.43 1.32 13.41
N ASN A 180 10.49 0.50 13.04
CA ASN A 180 9.72 -0.34 13.95
C ASN A 180 9.45 -1.73 13.35
N GLY A 181 10.52 -2.43 12.96
CA GLY A 181 10.50 -3.88 12.82
C GLY A 181 9.74 -4.49 11.65
N SER A 182 9.19 -3.71 10.71
CA SER A 182 8.49 -4.26 9.55
C SER A 182 9.04 -3.67 8.25
N PRO A 183 9.24 -4.49 7.20
CA PRO A 183 9.68 -4.00 5.91
C PRO A 183 8.57 -3.16 5.27
N ALA A 184 8.71 -1.83 5.33
CA ALA A 184 7.95 -0.95 4.49
C ALA A 184 8.62 -0.89 3.12
N PHE A 185 7.84 -0.99 2.08
CA PHE A 185 8.30 -0.81 0.72
C PHE A 185 7.88 0.57 0.24
N LEU A 186 8.84 1.39 -0.20
CA LEU A 186 8.51 2.66 -0.83
C LEU A 186 7.78 2.39 -2.14
N GLY A 187 6.75 3.17 -2.38
CA GLY A 187 5.97 3.15 -3.60
C GLY A 187 6.55 4.05 -4.69
N ALA A 188 5.84 4.10 -5.81
CA ALA A 188 6.14 4.96 -6.95
C ALA A 188 4.94 5.89 -7.29
N GLY A 189 4.10 6.18 -6.31
CA GLY A 189 2.88 6.99 -6.51
C GLY A 189 1.67 6.17 -6.92
N LEU A 190 0.79 6.77 -7.74
CA LEU A 190 -0.47 6.19 -8.17
C LEU A 190 -0.43 5.78 -9.64
N TYR A 191 -1.25 4.79 -9.94
CA TYR A 191 -1.52 4.30 -11.29
C TYR A 191 -3.01 4.37 -11.58
N LYS A 192 -3.37 4.61 -12.85
CA LYS A 192 -4.77 4.65 -13.28
C LYS A 192 -5.02 3.81 -14.51
N SER A 193 -6.22 3.23 -14.60
CA SER A 193 -6.77 2.58 -15.77
C SER A 193 -8.03 3.30 -16.20
N THR A 194 -8.09 3.68 -17.47
CA THR A 194 -9.23 4.39 -18.08
C THR A 194 -10.06 3.51 -19.02
N ASP A 195 -9.69 2.23 -19.14
CA ASP A 195 -10.41 1.25 -19.98
C ASP A 195 -11.73 0.76 -19.35
N GLY A 196 -12.07 1.22 -18.16
CA GLY A 196 -13.27 0.86 -17.41
C GLY A 196 -13.30 -0.59 -16.89
N ARG A 197 -12.28 -1.40 -17.19
CA ARG A 197 -12.20 -2.82 -16.81
C ARG A 197 -10.89 -3.19 -16.11
N GLY A 198 -9.94 -2.26 -15.99
CA GLY A 198 -8.65 -2.46 -15.35
C GLY A 198 -7.77 -3.50 -16.04
N VAL A 199 -7.71 -3.46 -17.36
CA VAL A 199 -6.85 -4.36 -18.16
C VAL A 199 -5.41 -3.84 -18.19
N SER A 200 -5.24 -2.54 -18.19
CA SER A 200 -3.94 -1.87 -18.17
C SER A 200 -3.94 -0.64 -17.28
N PHE A 201 -2.78 -0.32 -16.75
CA PHE A 201 -2.59 0.84 -15.87
C PHE A 201 -1.38 1.67 -16.31
N THR A 202 -1.49 2.98 -16.19
CA THR A 202 -0.43 3.95 -16.43
C THR A 202 -0.11 4.73 -15.17
N LYS A 203 1.17 5.00 -14.92
CA LYS A 203 1.63 5.83 -13.81
C LYS A 203 1.10 7.26 -13.94
N MET A 204 0.68 7.84 -12.84
CA MET A 204 0.25 9.23 -12.76
C MET A 204 1.46 10.11 -12.44
N THR A 205 1.90 10.92 -13.40
CA THR A 205 3.10 11.77 -13.27
C THR A 205 2.98 12.84 -12.20
N ASN A 206 1.75 13.27 -11.87
CA ASN A 206 1.50 14.23 -10.80
C ASN A 206 1.58 13.64 -9.38
N THR A 207 1.94 12.36 -9.22
CA THR A 207 2.07 11.68 -7.93
C THR A 207 3.48 11.13 -7.68
N SER A 208 4.50 11.70 -8.30
CA SER A 208 5.91 11.30 -8.12
C SER A 208 6.58 11.90 -6.88
N ALA A 209 5.94 12.85 -6.19
CA ALA A 209 6.50 13.45 -4.98
C ALA A 209 6.57 12.46 -3.80
N ALA A 210 7.50 12.69 -2.86
CA ALA A 210 7.69 11.87 -1.66
C ALA A 210 6.41 11.64 -0.84
N SER A 211 5.46 12.58 -0.87
CA SER A 211 4.15 12.46 -0.23
C SER A 211 3.30 11.28 -0.71
N PHE A 212 3.59 10.75 -1.90
CA PHE A 212 2.86 9.65 -2.53
C PHE A 212 3.62 8.32 -2.54
N MET A 213 4.77 8.27 -1.88
CA MET A 213 5.55 7.02 -1.78
C MET A 213 5.04 6.04 -0.72
N GLN A 214 4.02 6.44 0.04
CA GLN A 214 3.37 5.59 1.05
C GLN A 214 1.86 5.85 1.03
N CYS A 215 1.17 5.13 0.15
CA CYS A 215 -0.27 5.23 -0.05
C CYS A 215 -0.97 4.18 0.82
N ASN A 216 -1.58 4.60 1.93
CA ASN A 216 -2.13 3.66 2.91
C ASN A 216 -3.56 3.22 2.62
N SER A 217 -4.40 4.13 2.11
CA SER A 217 -5.82 3.89 1.90
C SER A 217 -6.39 4.80 0.82
N MET A 218 -7.35 4.30 0.05
CA MET A 218 -8.01 5.06 -1.01
C MET A 218 -9.50 4.75 -1.01
N VAL A 219 -10.34 5.78 -1.16
CA VAL A 219 -11.79 5.64 -1.29
C VAL A 219 -12.32 6.58 -2.37
N ALA A 220 -13.20 6.06 -3.23
CA ALA A 220 -13.89 6.86 -4.23
C ALA A 220 -15.18 7.46 -3.66
N HIS A 221 -15.51 8.69 -4.06
CA HIS A 221 -16.76 9.32 -3.67
C HIS A 221 -17.95 8.59 -4.34
N PRO A 222 -19.04 8.26 -3.59
CA PRO A 222 -20.08 7.40 -4.14
C PRO A 222 -20.93 8.04 -5.26
N LYS A 223 -20.94 9.38 -5.35
CA LYS A 223 -21.80 10.16 -6.26
C LYS A 223 -21.03 11.11 -7.19
N GLU A 224 -19.81 11.49 -6.84
CA GLU A 224 -19.01 12.44 -7.59
C GLU A 224 -17.77 11.76 -8.18
N ASP A 225 -17.29 12.24 -9.33
CA ASP A 225 -16.09 11.68 -9.96
C ASP A 225 -14.82 12.22 -9.32
N LYS A 226 -14.61 11.78 -8.08
CA LYS A 226 -13.44 12.10 -7.26
C LYS A 226 -13.11 10.94 -6.32
N PHE A 227 -11.89 10.94 -5.81
CA PHE A 227 -11.46 10.01 -4.77
C PHE A 227 -10.57 10.70 -3.75
N TYR A 228 -10.40 10.06 -2.60
CA TYR A 228 -9.52 10.50 -1.53
C TYR A 228 -8.43 9.47 -1.30
N LEU A 229 -7.22 9.96 -1.07
CA LEU A 229 -6.04 9.18 -0.78
C LEU A 229 -5.50 9.56 0.60
N GLY A 230 -5.32 8.58 1.47
CA GLY A 230 -4.62 8.70 2.75
C GLY A 230 -3.17 8.23 2.61
N THR A 231 -2.24 9.08 2.99
CA THR A 231 -0.79 8.83 2.96
C THR A 231 -0.17 9.07 4.34
N GLU A 232 1.14 8.83 4.47
CA GLU A 232 1.88 9.23 5.68
C GLU A 232 1.98 10.77 5.85
N ASP A 233 1.72 11.53 4.79
CA ASP A 233 1.80 12.99 4.77
C ASP A 233 0.43 13.68 4.97
N GLY A 234 -0.68 12.99 4.71
CA GLY A 234 -2.02 13.56 4.87
C GLY A 234 -3.09 12.91 4.01
N ILE A 235 -4.22 13.63 3.89
CA ILE A 235 -5.31 13.28 2.99
C ILE A 235 -5.25 14.18 1.76
N TYR A 236 -5.34 13.56 0.59
CA TYR A 236 -5.41 14.24 -0.70
C TYR A 236 -6.75 13.95 -1.37
N GLU A 237 -7.44 14.98 -1.81
CA GLU A 237 -8.60 14.88 -2.71
C GLU A 237 -8.12 14.95 -4.15
N PHE A 238 -8.58 14.03 -4.98
CA PHE A 238 -8.32 13.98 -6.41
C PHE A 238 -9.61 14.18 -7.19
N THR A 239 -9.59 15.12 -8.12
CA THR A 239 -10.69 15.46 -9.04
C THR A 239 -10.21 15.41 -10.47
N ASN A 240 -11.11 15.69 -11.43
CA ASN A 240 -10.78 15.74 -12.85
C ASN A 240 -10.04 14.49 -13.32
N ASN A 241 -10.61 13.31 -13.00
CA ASN A 241 -10.03 12.00 -13.35
C ASN A 241 -8.57 11.85 -12.88
N GLY A 242 -8.30 12.31 -11.65
CA GLY A 242 -6.97 12.29 -11.02
C GLY A 242 -6.01 13.38 -11.50
N GLY A 243 -6.42 14.24 -12.44
CA GLY A 243 -5.57 15.30 -12.97
C GLY A 243 -5.34 16.47 -12.03
N THR A 244 -6.24 16.68 -11.07
CA THR A 244 -6.14 17.74 -10.06
C THR A 244 -6.11 17.13 -8.68
N GLN A 245 -5.18 17.58 -7.82
CA GLN A 245 -5.06 17.13 -6.45
C GLN A 245 -5.01 18.30 -5.47
N LYS A 246 -5.62 18.11 -4.30
CA LYS A 246 -5.64 19.08 -3.20
C LYS A 246 -5.40 18.37 -1.88
N LYS A 247 -4.42 18.80 -1.12
CA LYS A 247 -4.23 18.33 0.25
C LYS A 247 -5.28 18.96 1.17
N ILE A 248 -6.04 18.13 1.88
CA ILE A 248 -7.14 18.58 2.76
C ILE A 248 -6.88 18.30 4.24
N SER A 249 -5.88 17.49 4.57
CA SER A 249 -5.44 17.24 5.94
C SER A 249 -3.96 16.92 5.97
N VAL A 250 -3.33 17.01 7.13
CA VAL A 250 -1.93 16.67 7.38
C VAL A 250 -1.82 15.50 8.37
N GLY A 251 -0.67 14.84 8.38
CA GLY A 251 -0.34 13.76 9.30
C GLY A 251 -0.58 12.38 8.73
N SER A 252 -0.05 11.37 9.43
CA SER A 252 -0.10 9.97 9.01
C SER A 252 -1.53 9.43 9.05
N ILE A 253 -2.09 9.12 7.88
CA ILE A 253 -3.43 8.56 7.70
C ILE A 253 -3.30 7.06 7.44
N LYS A 254 -3.97 6.25 8.23
CA LYS A 254 -3.91 4.78 8.14
C LYS A 254 -5.07 4.17 7.38
N GLU A 255 -6.24 4.73 7.52
CA GLU A 255 -7.43 4.25 6.83
C GLU A 255 -8.38 5.38 6.47
N LEU A 256 -9.03 5.25 5.34
CA LEU A 256 -10.13 6.09 4.89
C LEU A 256 -11.37 5.23 4.70
N LYS A 257 -12.51 5.77 5.07
CA LYS A 257 -13.85 5.26 4.71
C LYS A 257 -14.71 6.42 4.27
N ILE A 258 -15.67 6.14 3.43
CA ILE A 258 -16.65 7.12 2.97
C ILE A 258 -18.04 6.52 3.09
N ASP A 259 -18.99 7.28 3.59
CA ASP A 259 -20.36 6.81 3.71
C ASP A 259 -21.15 6.99 2.39
N LYS A 260 -22.37 6.44 2.34
CA LYS A 260 -23.27 6.55 1.18
C LYS A 260 -23.68 7.99 0.82
N ASN A 261 -23.48 8.93 1.72
CA ASN A 261 -23.78 10.34 1.52
C ASN A 261 -22.55 11.12 0.99
N GLY A 262 -21.36 10.51 1.01
CA GLY A 262 -20.09 11.12 0.60
C GLY A 262 -19.32 11.76 1.74
N VAL A 263 -19.69 11.50 2.99
CA VAL A 263 -18.94 12.01 4.16
C VAL A 263 -17.71 11.14 4.40
N LEU A 264 -16.54 11.77 4.33
CA LEU A 264 -15.25 11.12 4.53
C LEU A 264 -14.92 10.98 6.01
N TRP A 265 -14.43 9.80 6.37
CA TRP A 265 -13.87 9.47 7.67
C TRP A 265 -12.43 8.98 7.49
N ALA A 266 -11.58 9.26 8.46
CA ALA A 266 -10.19 8.83 8.46
C ALA A 266 -9.74 8.40 9.86
N SER A 267 -8.82 7.43 9.91
CA SER A 267 -8.04 7.13 11.11
C SER A 267 -6.58 7.53 10.93
N THR A 268 -5.97 8.01 12.00
CA THR A 268 -4.55 8.38 12.04
C THR A 268 -3.70 7.31 12.71
N GLY A 269 -2.39 7.41 12.55
CA GLY A 269 -1.44 6.53 13.23
C GLY A 269 -1.46 6.61 14.75
N SER A 270 -1.96 7.71 15.31
CA SER A 270 -2.10 7.92 16.75
C SER A 270 -3.48 7.51 17.33
N GLY A 271 -4.35 6.92 16.51
CA GLY A 271 -5.70 6.50 16.93
C GLY A 271 -6.75 7.59 16.93
N SER A 272 -6.44 8.78 16.43
CA SER A 272 -7.44 9.83 16.23
C SER A 272 -8.35 9.47 15.05
N ILE A 273 -9.65 9.74 15.21
CA ILE A 273 -10.65 9.58 14.16
C ILE A 273 -11.09 10.95 13.70
N LEU A 274 -10.99 11.16 12.39
CA LEU A 274 -11.38 12.41 11.74
C LEU A 274 -12.62 12.18 10.89
N LYS A 275 -13.50 13.16 10.85
CA LYS A 275 -14.69 13.21 9.98
C LYS A 275 -14.71 14.52 9.23
N MET A 276 -15.01 14.48 7.95
CA MET A 276 -15.20 15.69 7.15
C MET A 276 -16.53 16.36 7.52
N ASP A 277 -16.48 17.65 7.78
CA ASP A 277 -17.69 18.47 8.02
C ASP A 277 -18.28 18.98 6.68
N GLY A 278 -19.44 19.67 6.78
CA GLY A 278 -20.13 20.24 5.63
C GLY A 278 -19.35 21.33 4.87
N ALA A 279 -18.28 21.85 5.46
CA ALA A 279 -17.38 22.82 4.83
C ALA A 279 -16.13 22.15 4.20
N GLY A 280 -16.00 20.83 4.31
CA GLY A 280 -14.88 20.06 3.77
C GLY A 280 -13.64 20.03 4.67
N ALA A 281 -13.77 20.44 5.95
CA ALA A 281 -12.70 20.37 6.93
C ALA A 281 -12.75 19.07 7.74
N MET A 282 -11.57 18.48 8.01
CA MET A 282 -11.46 17.28 8.83
C MET A 282 -11.45 17.65 10.31
N LYS A 283 -12.42 17.13 11.08
CA LYS A 283 -12.56 17.34 12.53
C LYS A 283 -12.39 16.05 13.30
N GLN A 284 -11.71 16.11 14.46
CA GLN A 284 -11.55 14.96 15.33
C GLN A 284 -12.85 14.64 16.07
N MET A 285 -13.25 13.36 16.06
CA MET A 285 -14.52 12.88 16.61
C MET A 285 -14.37 12.03 17.87
N ASN A 286 -13.17 11.54 18.20
CA ASN A 286 -12.96 10.60 19.30
C ASN A 286 -11.99 11.10 20.36
N ALA A 287 -11.92 12.40 20.62
CA ALA A 287 -10.98 12.97 21.60
C ALA A 287 -11.09 12.33 23.01
N SER A 288 -12.29 11.87 23.39
CA SER A 288 -12.54 11.21 24.68
C SER A 288 -12.26 9.70 24.71
N VAL A 289 -12.05 9.05 23.56
CA VAL A 289 -11.95 7.59 23.46
C VAL A 289 -10.81 7.14 22.53
N ASN A 290 -9.72 7.89 22.50
CA ASN A 290 -8.55 7.53 21.70
C ASN A 290 -8.01 6.14 22.08
N THR A 291 -7.77 5.30 21.09
CA THR A 291 -7.27 3.91 21.25
C THR A 291 -5.77 3.83 21.52
N GLY A 292 -5.04 4.93 21.31
CA GLY A 292 -3.59 5.04 21.56
C GLY A 292 -2.69 4.51 20.44
N GLY A 293 -3.25 3.87 19.42
CA GLY A 293 -2.51 3.32 18.28
C GLY A 293 -3.38 3.18 17.04
N ARG A 294 -2.96 2.33 16.10
CA ARG A 294 -3.71 2.13 14.87
C ARG A 294 -5.16 1.72 15.15
N THR A 295 -6.09 2.38 14.47
CA THR A 295 -7.52 2.11 14.59
C THR A 295 -8.10 1.87 13.21
N SER A 296 -8.76 0.74 13.04
CA SER A 296 -9.61 0.44 11.88
C SER A 296 -11.01 0.96 12.11
N LEU A 297 -11.68 1.39 11.04
CA LEU A 297 -13.03 1.93 11.12
C LEU A 297 -13.97 1.32 10.08
N ALA A 298 -15.23 1.13 10.47
CA ALA A 298 -16.29 0.67 9.59
C ALA A 298 -17.54 1.52 9.77
N ILE A 299 -18.17 1.89 8.65
CA ILE A 299 -19.42 2.66 8.60
C ILE A 299 -20.51 1.73 8.12
N SER A 300 -21.65 1.73 8.82
CA SER A 300 -22.78 0.92 8.38
C SER A 300 -23.37 1.44 7.05
N PRO A 301 -23.51 0.59 6.03
CA PRO A 301 -24.21 0.96 4.80
C PRO A 301 -25.71 1.23 5.05
N GLU A 302 -26.32 0.55 6.04
CA GLU A 302 -27.71 0.74 6.43
C GLU A 302 -27.94 2.15 7.02
N ASP A 303 -27.11 2.53 8.01
CA ASP A 303 -27.22 3.79 8.75
C ASP A 303 -25.85 4.43 8.98
N PRO A 304 -25.49 5.52 8.28
CA PRO A 304 -24.19 6.18 8.41
C PRO A 304 -23.87 6.75 9.80
N ASN A 305 -24.87 6.87 10.70
CA ASN A 305 -24.64 7.26 12.08
C ASN A 305 -24.00 6.15 12.91
N TYR A 306 -24.09 4.88 12.44
CA TYR A 306 -23.44 3.75 13.08
C TYR A 306 -22.03 3.57 12.50
N VAL A 307 -21.04 3.91 13.32
CA VAL A 307 -19.62 3.74 13.00
C VAL A 307 -18.96 2.92 14.10
N TYR A 308 -18.13 1.98 13.70
CA TYR A 308 -17.38 1.11 14.59
C TYR A 308 -15.89 1.37 14.47
N LEU A 309 -15.19 1.30 15.60
CA LEU A 309 -13.74 1.44 15.68
C LEU A 309 -13.17 0.20 16.35
N MET A 310 -12.22 -0.45 15.71
CA MET A 310 -11.41 -1.50 16.31
C MET A 310 -10.00 -0.96 16.52
N GLY A 311 -9.63 -0.78 17.78
CA GLY A 311 -8.38 -0.13 18.16
C GLY A 311 -7.28 -1.11 18.55
N ALA A 312 -6.05 -0.76 18.17
CA ALA A 312 -4.84 -1.28 18.77
C ALA A 312 -4.23 -0.23 19.71
N SER A 313 -3.60 -0.68 20.78
CA SER A 313 -2.78 0.16 21.65
C SER A 313 -1.46 0.55 20.98
N GLY A 314 -0.69 1.44 21.59
CA GLY A 314 0.66 1.78 21.11
C GLY A 314 1.63 0.58 21.10
N THR A 315 1.30 -0.51 21.82
CA THR A 315 2.06 -1.77 21.80
C THR A 315 1.52 -2.79 20.81
N GLY A 316 0.45 -2.45 20.05
CA GLY A 316 -0.17 -3.34 19.09
C GLY A 316 -1.21 -4.32 19.66
N ALA A 317 -1.45 -4.32 20.98
CA ALA A 317 -2.48 -5.15 21.59
C ALA A 317 -3.88 -4.59 21.30
N PHE A 318 -4.89 -5.43 21.30
CA PHE A 318 -6.28 -5.02 21.18
C PHE A 318 -6.66 -4.04 22.29
N SER A 319 -7.20 -2.87 21.95
CA SER A 319 -7.60 -1.86 22.94
C SER A 319 -9.12 -1.73 23.10
N GLY A 320 -9.88 -2.27 22.16
CA GLY A 320 -11.32 -2.33 22.25
C GLY A 320 -12.04 -2.22 20.90
N LEU A 321 -13.30 -2.64 20.93
CA LEU A 321 -14.31 -2.33 19.91
C LEU A 321 -15.22 -1.23 20.46
N LEU A 322 -15.33 -0.12 19.75
CA LEU A 322 -16.16 1.03 20.11
C LEU A 322 -17.21 1.26 19.04
N ARG A 323 -18.35 1.85 19.42
CA ARG A 323 -19.43 2.22 18.52
C ARG A 323 -19.94 3.62 18.80
N THR A 324 -20.23 4.36 17.77
CA THR A 324 -21.15 5.50 17.80
C THR A 324 -22.47 5.12 17.10
N THR A 325 -23.57 5.74 17.52
CA THR A 325 -24.89 5.64 16.87
C THR A 325 -25.47 7.00 16.50
N ASP A 326 -24.66 8.06 16.71
CA ASP A 326 -25.04 9.47 16.50
C ASP A 326 -24.02 10.20 15.58
N GLY A 327 -23.35 9.42 14.72
CA GLY A 327 -22.42 9.98 13.74
C GLY A 327 -21.13 10.53 14.32
N GLY A 328 -20.70 10.02 15.48
CA GLY A 328 -19.44 10.35 16.14
C GLY A 328 -19.54 11.36 17.27
N ALA A 329 -20.72 11.82 17.64
CA ALA A 329 -20.88 12.75 18.77
C ALA A 329 -20.58 12.06 20.10
N THR A 330 -21.04 10.82 20.28
CA THR A 330 -20.74 10.00 21.47
C THR A 330 -20.24 8.61 21.07
N TRP A 331 -19.45 7.97 21.95
CA TRP A 331 -18.85 6.67 21.73
C TRP A 331 -19.08 5.73 22.91
N THR A 332 -19.45 4.49 22.63
CA THR A 332 -19.63 3.42 23.60
C THR A 332 -18.61 2.32 23.34
N LYS A 333 -17.87 1.89 24.37
CA LYS A 333 -17.02 0.72 24.30
C LYS A 333 -17.86 -0.55 24.42
N LEU A 334 -17.84 -1.41 23.42
CA LEU A 334 -18.60 -2.65 23.35
C LEU A 334 -17.80 -3.85 23.85
N VAL A 335 -16.50 -3.88 23.54
CA VAL A 335 -15.57 -4.96 23.93
C VAL A 335 -14.30 -4.33 24.50
N SER A 336 -13.80 -4.89 25.59
CA SER A 336 -12.55 -4.49 26.25
C SER A 336 -11.50 -5.60 26.14
N TYR A 337 -10.23 -5.25 26.15
CA TYR A 337 -9.11 -6.20 26.15
C TYR A 337 -9.20 -7.23 27.29
N SER A 338 -9.63 -6.81 28.48
CA SER A 338 -9.76 -7.69 29.64
C SER A 338 -10.85 -8.76 29.52
N SER A 339 -11.70 -8.69 28.52
CA SER A 339 -12.85 -9.57 28.34
C SER A 339 -12.69 -10.64 27.25
N ILE A 340 -11.56 -10.61 26.52
CA ILE A 340 -11.33 -11.52 25.38
C ILE A 340 -9.86 -11.92 25.28
N THR A 341 -9.58 -13.00 24.53
CA THR A 341 -8.23 -13.28 24.01
C THR A 341 -7.86 -12.18 23.00
N ASP A 342 -6.57 -11.79 22.94
CA ASP A 342 -6.12 -10.74 22.04
C ASP A 342 -6.26 -11.22 20.58
N ILE A 343 -7.23 -10.68 19.85
CA ILE A 343 -7.49 -10.98 18.44
C ILE A 343 -6.27 -10.69 17.54
N PHE A 344 -5.32 -9.88 18.01
CA PHE A 344 -4.09 -9.56 17.32
C PHE A 344 -2.95 -10.54 17.63
N GLY A 345 -3.26 -11.63 18.34
CA GLY A 345 -2.34 -12.70 18.70
C GLY A 345 -1.34 -12.31 19.78
N SER A 346 -0.56 -13.29 20.24
CA SER A 346 0.46 -13.12 21.28
C SER A 346 1.54 -12.08 20.90
N ASN A 347 1.80 -11.90 19.61
CA ASN A 347 2.75 -10.92 19.07
C ASN A 347 2.18 -9.50 18.96
N ARG A 348 0.89 -9.31 19.30
CA ARG A 348 0.22 -8.01 19.31
C ARG A 348 0.33 -7.28 18.00
N GLN A 349 -0.09 -7.92 16.90
CA GLN A 349 0.07 -7.41 15.52
C GLN A 349 -0.99 -6.37 15.12
N GLY A 350 -1.79 -5.81 16.02
CA GLY A 350 -2.84 -4.83 15.73
C GLY A 350 -2.34 -3.52 15.10
N TRP A 351 -1.04 -3.28 15.12
CA TRP A 351 -0.43 -2.23 14.34
C TRP A 351 -0.45 -2.53 12.82
N TYR A 352 -0.60 -3.81 12.42
CA TYR A 352 -0.65 -4.28 11.04
C TYR A 352 -1.96 -5.01 10.72
N ASP A 353 -2.26 -6.11 11.39
CA ASP A 353 -3.42 -6.97 11.17
C ASP A 353 -4.62 -6.42 11.94
N ASN A 354 -5.30 -5.44 11.36
CA ASN A 354 -6.40 -4.74 12.01
C ASN A 354 -7.42 -4.34 10.96
N VAL A 355 -8.54 -5.03 10.92
CA VAL A 355 -9.65 -4.76 10.00
C VAL A 355 -10.99 -4.96 10.69
N VAL A 356 -11.94 -4.07 10.46
CA VAL A 356 -13.32 -4.18 10.93
C VAL A 356 -14.27 -3.89 9.78
N SER A 357 -15.38 -4.60 9.75
CA SER A 357 -16.46 -4.42 8.76
C SER A 357 -17.81 -4.57 9.42
N VAL A 358 -18.80 -3.80 8.96
CA VAL A 358 -20.21 -3.92 9.38
C VAL A 358 -20.97 -4.70 8.33
N ASP A 359 -21.86 -5.59 8.75
CA ASP A 359 -22.75 -6.29 7.85
C ASP A 359 -23.57 -5.29 7.02
N PRO A 360 -23.70 -5.49 5.69
CA PRO A 360 -24.37 -4.53 4.82
C PRO A 360 -25.87 -4.38 5.09
N THR A 361 -26.48 -5.39 5.71
CA THR A 361 -27.94 -5.46 5.98
C THR A 361 -28.30 -5.39 7.46
N ASN A 362 -27.28 -5.44 8.34
CA ASN A 362 -27.48 -5.39 9.79
C ASN A 362 -26.44 -4.51 10.45
N LYS A 363 -26.80 -3.27 10.75
CA LYS A 363 -25.91 -2.30 11.40
C LYS A 363 -25.39 -2.72 12.78
N ASN A 364 -25.95 -3.76 13.38
CA ASN A 364 -25.56 -4.28 14.69
C ASN A 364 -24.73 -5.57 14.61
N LEU A 365 -24.32 -6.02 13.42
CA LEU A 365 -23.41 -7.14 13.23
C LEU A 365 -22.10 -6.65 12.66
N VAL A 366 -21.01 -6.97 13.35
CA VAL A 366 -19.65 -6.53 13.03
C VAL A 366 -18.73 -7.74 12.90
N TYR A 367 -17.95 -7.75 11.84
CA TYR A 367 -16.86 -8.69 11.59
C TYR A 367 -15.53 -8.04 11.98
N MET A 368 -14.71 -8.74 12.72
CA MET A 368 -13.43 -8.28 13.24
C MET A 368 -12.34 -9.24 12.76
N GLY A 369 -11.25 -8.69 12.24
CA GLY A 369 -10.09 -9.48 11.79
C GLY A 369 -8.78 -8.90 12.31
N GLY A 370 -8.00 -9.80 12.85
CA GLY A 370 -6.61 -9.62 13.25
C GLY A 370 -5.81 -10.82 12.79
N VAL A 371 -5.04 -11.42 13.69
CA VAL A 371 -4.49 -12.77 13.53
C VAL A 371 -5.64 -13.79 13.54
N ASP A 372 -6.62 -13.54 14.40
CA ASP A 372 -7.84 -14.33 14.52
C ASP A 372 -9.06 -13.59 13.95
N LEU A 373 -10.17 -14.31 13.76
CA LEU A 373 -11.43 -13.74 13.28
C LEU A 373 -12.50 -13.81 14.38
N ALA A 374 -13.26 -12.74 14.51
CA ALA A 374 -14.36 -12.65 15.46
C ALA A 374 -15.56 -11.89 14.88
N THR A 375 -16.68 -12.04 15.55
CA THR A 375 -17.90 -11.23 15.31
C THR A 375 -18.36 -10.60 16.62
N TRP A 376 -19.09 -9.51 16.47
CA TRP A 376 -19.85 -8.90 17.55
C TRP A 376 -21.26 -8.56 17.08
N ASP A 377 -22.24 -8.87 17.90
CA ASP A 377 -23.63 -8.42 17.70
C ASP A 377 -24.30 -8.01 19.02
N ASN A 378 -25.43 -7.29 18.95
CA ASN A 378 -26.14 -6.80 20.13
C ASN A 378 -26.76 -7.91 20.99
N VAL A 379 -26.95 -9.12 20.47
CA VAL A 379 -27.64 -10.22 21.18
C VAL A 379 -26.63 -11.12 21.88
N ASN A 380 -25.56 -11.47 21.16
CA ASN A 380 -24.61 -12.49 21.59
C ASN A 380 -23.28 -11.89 22.09
N GLY A 381 -23.05 -10.58 21.85
CA GLY A 381 -21.77 -9.94 22.17
C GLY A 381 -20.64 -10.41 21.26
N TYR A 382 -19.43 -10.41 21.80
CA TYR A 382 -18.21 -10.88 21.12
C TYR A 382 -18.18 -12.40 21.02
N ARG A 383 -17.83 -12.91 19.84
CA ARG A 383 -17.61 -14.33 19.58
C ARG A 383 -16.43 -14.51 18.64
N GLU A 384 -15.46 -15.30 19.07
CA GLU A 384 -14.39 -15.77 18.22
C GLU A 384 -14.95 -16.79 17.22
N THR A 385 -14.65 -16.61 15.92
CA THR A 385 -15.19 -17.44 14.84
C THR A 385 -14.13 -18.30 14.19
N ALA A 386 -12.87 -17.90 14.24
CA ALA A 386 -11.74 -18.68 13.78
C ALA A 386 -10.47 -18.26 14.54
N ASN A 387 -9.70 -19.26 14.96
CA ASN A 387 -8.42 -19.10 15.61
C ASN A 387 -7.35 -19.78 14.75
N THR A 388 -6.33 -19.01 14.33
CA THR A 388 -5.25 -19.49 13.48
C THR A 388 -4.30 -20.46 14.19
N PHE A 389 -4.35 -20.54 15.51
CA PHE A 389 -3.53 -21.43 16.32
C PHE A 389 -4.29 -22.65 16.86
N ASP A 390 -5.51 -22.93 16.35
CA ASP A 390 -6.24 -24.08 16.78
C ASP A 390 -5.48 -25.38 16.39
N ALA A 391 -5.36 -26.30 17.36
CA ALA A 391 -4.51 -27.49 17.30
C ALA A 391 -4.84 -28.44 16.11
N ALA A 392 -5.93 -28.21 15.41
CA ALA A 392 -6.31 -28.93 14.20
C ALA A 392 -5.33 -28.77 13.00
N TRP A 393 -4.49 -27.72 13.01
CA TRP A 393 -3.47 -27.49 11.98
C TRP A 393 -2.14 -28.20 12.27
N ASN A 394 -1.94 -28.75 13.46
CA ASN A 394 -0.70 -29.43 13.87
C ASN A 394 -0.75 -30.96 13.68
N THR A 395 -1.77 -31.52 13.07
CA THR A 395 -1.94 -32.96 12.82
C THR A 395 -1.95 -33.34 11.35
N GLY A 396 -1.23 -32.57 10.50
CA GLY A 396 -1.00 -32.88 9.11
C GLY A 396 0.47 -33.18 8.81
#